data_41dbefabd3424c233eae8247493cd182
#
_entry.id   41dbefabd3424c233eae8247493cd182
#
_cell.length_a   1.000
_cell.length_b   1.000
_cell.length_c   1.000
_cell.angle_alpha   90.00
_cell.angle_beta   90.00
_cell.angle_gamma   90.00
#
_symmetry.space_group_name_H-M   'P 1'
#
loop_
_entity.id
_entity.type
_entity.pdbx_description
1 polymer ?
#
loop_
_entity_poly.entity_id
_entity_poly.type
_entity_poly.pdbx_seq_one_letter_code
_entity_poly.pdbx_strand_id
1 'polypeptide(L)'
;MNEGSVIVEQIELWNGKVMRLVKGDITSRAVDVVVNASNSNLKHGGGVAAAIVRKGGQVIQKESDKIGFVPVGSVAITTCGKLPCKAVIHAVGPRMGEGNEDMKLRSAIRASLLLASERKFRDISFPAISSGIFGFPKDRCASILMNESMNFLLSFGDDRRDSTLEIVEFCITDGDTLKEFRSQFGVLKNELTNTNRK
;
A
#
# COMPACT_ATOMS: atom_id res chain seq x y z
N MET A 1 -17.83 3.25 -18.94
CA MET A 1 -18.04 1.92 -18.34
C MET A 1 -16.96 1.76 -17.27
N ASN A 2 -17.35 1.67 -15.99
CA ASN A 2 -16.41 1.35 -14.93
C ASN A 2 -16.00 -0.10 -15.14
N GLU A 3 -14.81 -0.35 -15.69
CA GLU A 3 -14.18 -1.67 -15.59
C GLU A 3 -13.98 -1.93 -14.09
N GLY A 4 -14.81 -2.80 -13.54
CA GLY A 4 -14.78 -3.14 -12.13
C GLY A 4 -13.42 -3.69 -11.73
N SER A 5 -12.93 -3.30 -10.58
CA SER A 5 -11.71 -3.88 -10.01
C SER A 5 -11.88 -5.39 -9.81
N VAL A 6 -10.86 -6.18 -10.19
CA VAL A 6 -10.89 -7.65 -10.15
C VAL A 6 -9.78 -8.14 -9.24
N ILE A 7 -10.12 -9.01 -8.27
CA ILE A 7 -9.13 -9.75 -7.49
C ILE A 7 -8.50 -10.79 -8.42
N VAL A 8 -7.20 -10.67 -8.67
CA VAL A 8 -6.44 -11.56 -9.57
C VAL A 8 -5.63 -12.61 -8.85
N GLU A 9 -5.23 -12.35 -7.60
CA GLU A 9 -4.57 -13.29 -6.71
C GLU A 9 -5.01 -13.05 -5.26
N GLN A 10 -5.01 -14.12 -4.45
CA GLN A 10 -5.25 -14.03 -3.00
C GLN A 10 -4.45 -15.11 -2.28
N ILE A 11 -3.97 -14.75 -1.08
CA ILE A 11 -3.37 -15.65 -0.10
C ILE A 11 -4.13 -15.45 1.21
N GLU A 12 -4.59 -16.52 1.81
CA GLU A 12 -5.04 -16.56 3.20
C GLU A 12 -3.92 -17.11 4.07
N LEU A 13 -3.56 -16.36 5.10
CA LEU A 13 -2.51 -16.73 6.04
C LEU A 13 -3.09 -17.65 7.13
N TRP A 14 -2.23 -18.42 7.80
CA TRP A 14 -2.62 -19.39 8.84
C TRP A 14 -3.44 -18.78 10.00
N ASN A 15 -3.36 -17.47 10.21
CA ASN A 15 -4.11 -16.72 11.22
C ASN A 15 -5.42 -16.09 10.67
N GLY A 16 -5.85 -16.50 9.48
CA GLY A 16 -7.09 -16.01 8.83
C GLY A 16 -6.97 -14.64 8.16
N LYS A 17 -5.81 -13.98 8.25
CA LYS A 17 -5.58 -12.70 7.56
C LYS A 17 -5.29 -12.90 6.09
N VAL A 18 -5.56 -11.89 5.27
CA VAL A 18 -5.59 -12.02 3.81
C VAL A 18 -4.69 -11.00 3.13
N MET A 19 -3.95 -11.45 2.14
CA MET A 19 -3.29 -10.59 1.15
C MET A 19 -3.97 -10.76 -0.22
N ARG A 20 -4.24 -9.63 -0.91
CA ARG A 20 -4.89 -9.63 -2.23
C ARG A 20 -4.11 -8.83 -3.25
N LEU A 21 -4.10 -9.31 -4.49
CA LEU A 21 -3.72 -8.53 -5.66
C LEU A 21 -4.97 -8.20 -6.45
N VAL A 22 -5.17 -6.91 -6.70
CA VAL A 22 -6.32 -6.40 -7.44
C VAL A 22 -5.85 -5.66 -8.68
N LYS A 23 -6.39 -6.01 -9.84
CA LYS A 23 -6.30 -5.19 -11.05
C LYS A 23 -7.40 -4.15 -11.00
N GLY A 24 -7.06 -2.87 -10.91
CA GLY A 24 -8.09 -1.83 -10.83
C GLY A 24 -7.56 -0.45 -10.48
N ASP A 25 -8.49 0.47 -10.27
CA ASP A 25 -8.23 1.85 -9.85
C ASP A 25 -8.39 1.95 -8.33
N ILE A 26 -7.31 2.28 -7.63
CA ILE A 26 -7.28 2.41 -6.17
C ILE A 26 -8.28 3.45 -5.65
N THR A 27 -8.62 4.44 -6.45
CA THR A 27 -9.58 5.50 -6.08
C THR A 27 -11.03 5.03 -6.05
N SER A 28 -11.31 3.83 -6.56
CA SER A 28 -12.63 3.19 -6.53
C SER A 28 -12.73 2.04 -5.52
N ARG A 29 -11.67 1.79 -4.74
CA ARG A 29 -11.65 0.69 -3.76
C ARG A 29 -12.44 1.05 -2.52
N ALA A 30 -13.46 0.24 -2.21
CA ALA A 30 -14.22 0.33 -0.97
C ALA A 30 -13.48 -0.43 0.14
N VAL A 31 -12.47 0.22 0.70
CA VAL A 31 -11.60 -0.26 1.79
C VAL A 31 -11.56 0.79 2.90
N ASP A 32 -11.15 0.42 4.10
CA ASP A 32 -11.04 1.38 5.21
C ASP A 32 -10.03 2.49 4.88
N VAL A 33 -8.87 2.13 4.32
CA VAL A 33 -7.85 3.12 3.99
C VAL A 33 -7.14 2.80 2.68
N VAL A 34 -6.95 3.83 1.85
CA VAL A 34 -6.08 3.76 0.67
C VAL A 34 -4.76 4.44 0.95
N VAL A 35 -3.68 3.88 0.41
CA VAL A 35 -2.35 4.48 0.47
C VAL A 35 -2.10 5.31 -0.78
N ASN A 36 -1.61 6.52 -0.59
CA ASN A 36 -1.13 7.39 -1.65
C ASN A 36 0.40 7.32 -1.72
N ALA A 37 0.95 7.09 -2.90
CA ALA A 37 2.38 7.22 -3.17
C ALA A 37 2.74 8.72 -3.27
N SER A 38 3.31 9.28 -2.21
CA SER A 38 3.51 10.71 -2.04
C SER A 38 4.98 11.12 -2.16
N ASN A 39 5.20 12.40 -2.39
CA ASN A 39 6.49 13.05 -2.18
C ASN A 39 6.52 13.76 -0.80
N SER A 40 7.73 14.15 -0.35
CA SER A 40 7.94 14.76 0.97
C SER A 40 7.17 16.06 1.21
N ASN A 41 6.84 16.81 0.18
CA ASN A 41 6.07 18.04 0.27
C ASN A 41 4.55 17.83 0.18
N LEU A 42 4.11 16.57 0.08
CA LEU A 42 2.72 16.16 -0.08
C LEU A 42 1.99 16.90 -1.22
N LYS A 43 2.73 17.18 -2.33
CA LYS A 43 2.16 17.78 -3.54
C LYS A 43 1.73 16.67 -4.51
N HIS A 44 0.43 16.61 -4.76
CA HIS A 44 -0.22 15.50 -5.46
C HIS A 44 -0.43 15.82 -6.95
N GLY A 45 0.67 16.19 -7.65
CA GLY A 45 0.62 16.70 -9.03
C GLY A 45 0.65 15.65 -10.14
N GLY A 46 0.90 14.38 -9.85
CA GLY A 46 1.07 13.33 -10.87
C GLY A 46 0.70 11.92 -10.39
N GLY A 47 0.57 11.00 -11.34
CA GLY A 47 0.34 9.58 -11.07
C GLY A 47 -0.90 9.30 -10.22
N VAL A 48 -0.77 8.32 -9.31
CA VAL A 48 -1.84 7.93 -8.39
C VAL A 48 -2.23 9.06 -7.44
N ALA A 49 -1.28 9.90 -7.03
CA ALA A 49 -1.54 11.02 -6.15
C ALA A 49 -2.50 12.05 -6.77
N ALA A 50 -2.28 12.40 -8.04
CA ALA A 50 -3.19 13.28 -8.78
C ALA A 50 -4.58 12.64 -8.98
N ALA A 51 -4.66 11.34 -9.21
CA ALA A 51 -5.94 10.63 -9.33
C ALA A 51 -6.72 10.65 -8.02
N ILE A 52 -6.07 10.44 -6.88
CA ILE A 52 -6.66 10.51 -5.54
C ILE A 52 -7.25 11.90 -5.28
N VAL A 53 -6.50 12.99 -5.52
CA VAL A 53 -6.99 14.36 -5.32
C VAL A 53 -8.10 14.71 -6.31
N ARG A 54 -7.97 14.31 -7.57
CA ARG A 54 -8.99 14.58 -8.59
C ARG A 54 -10.35 13.94 -8.24
N LYS A 55 -10.35 12.70 -7.73
CA LYS A 55 -11.56 11.97 -7.36
C LYS A 55 -12.03 12.25 -5.94
N GLY A 56 -11.11 12.33 -4.98
CA GLY A 56 -11.41 12.61 -3.58
C GLY A 56 -11.72 14.08 -3.30
N GLY A 57 -11.19 14.97 -4.13
CA GLY A 57 -11.41 16.41 -4.03
C GLY A 57 -10.24 17.17 -3.39
N GLN A 58 -10.26 18.50 -3.57
CA GLN A 58 -9.20 19.40 -3.12
C GLN A 58 -9.02 19.46 -1.60
N VAL A 59 -9.96 18.93 -0.83
CA VAL A 59 -9.83 18.83 0.63
C VAL A 59 -8.60 18.03 1.01
N ILE A 60 -8.27 16.96 0.29
CA ILE A 60 -7.08 16.13 0.52
C ILE A 60 -5.80 16.97 0.34
N GLN A 61 -5.70 17.76 -0.74
CA GLN A 61 -4.54 18.64 -0.96
C GLN A 61 -4.46 19.74 0.11
N LYS A 62 -5.58 20.36 0.49
CA LYS A 62 -5.61 21.39 1.51
C LYS A 62 -5.18 20.88 2.89
N GLU A 63 -5.56 19.66 3.24
CA GLU A 63 -5.10 19.02 4.49
C GLU A 63 -3.61 18.66 4.40
N SER A 64 -3.16 18.14 3.26
CA SER A 64 -1.73 17.87 3.00
C SER A 64 -0.88 19.14 3.09
N ASP A 65 -1.36 20.27 2.58
CA ASP A 65 -0.66 21.56 2.67
C ASP A 65 -0.51 22.04 4.12
N LYS A 66 -1.48 21.73 5.00
CA LYS A 66 -1.38 22.04 6.45
C LYS A 66 -0.38 21.13 7.17
N ILE A 67 -0.26 19.89 6.75
CA ILE A 67 0.73 18.93 7.30
C ILE A 67 2.14 19.37 6.92
N GLY A 68 2.32 19.81 5.67
CA GLY A 68 3.59 20.30 5.15
C GLY A 68 4.58 19.20 4.80
N PHE A 69 5.78 19.23 5.39
CA PHE A 69 6.87 18.32 5.05
C PHE A 69 6.79 17.00 5.83
N VAL A 70 6.94 15.88 5.09
CA VAL A 70 7.01 14.52 5.64
C VAL A 70 8.29 13.86 5.11
N PRO A 71 9.18 13.35 5.97
CA PRO A 71 10.43 12.69 5.54
C PRO A 71 10.18 11.44 4.71
N VAL A 72 11.13 11.11 3.83
CA VAL A 72 11.14 9.82 3.10
C VAL A 72 11.18 8.66 4.10
N GLY A 73 10.36 7.64 3.87
CA GLY A 73 10.18 6.50 4.80
C GLY A 73 9.12 6.74 5.88
N SER A 74 8.50 7.92 5.91
CA SER A 74 7.44 8.29 6.85
C SER A 74 6.09 8.43 6.16
N VAL A 75 5.04 8.64 6.95
CA VAL A 75 3.66 8.74 6.50
C VAL A 75 2.92 9.91 7.12
N ALA A 76 1.87 10.37 6.46
CA ALA A 76 0.86 11.27 7.00
C ALA A 76 -0.53 10.74 6.69
N ILE A 77 -1.57 11.25 7.35
CA ILE A 77 -2.95 10.84 7.11
C ILE A 77 -3.83 12.07 6.90
N THR A 78 -4.75 11.96 5.95
CA THR A 78 -5.81 12.95 5.70
C THR A 78 -7.18 12.29 5.62
N THR A 79 -8.23 13.08 5.55
CA THR A 79 -9.55 12.57 5.15
C THR A 79 -9.50 12.06 3.71
N CYS A 80 -10.45 11.19 3.36
CA CYS A 80 -10.56 10.62 2.02
C CYS A 80 -11.37 11.50 1.04
N GLY A 81 -11.96 12.60 1.52
CA GLY A 81 -12.87 13.41 0.71
C GLY A 81 -14.05 12.59 0.18
N LYS A 82 -14.18 12.51 -1.14
CA LYS A 82 -15.28 11.78 -1.83
C LYS A 82 -14.92 10.33 -2.19
N LEU A 83 -13.73 9.83 -1.83
CA LEU A 83 -13.35 8.44 -2.10
C LEU A 83 -14.17 7.48 -1.22
N PRO A 84 -14.42 6.24 -1.68
CA PRO A 84 -15.18 5.24 -0.93
C PRO A 84 -14.32 4.53 0.16
N CYS A 85 -13.59 5.31 0.95
CA CYS A 85 -12.75 4.86 2.06
C CYS A 85 -12.95 5.78 3.27
N LYS A 86 -12.31 5.49 4.39
CA LYS A 86 -12.40 6.30 5.62
C LYS A 86 -11.28 7.35 5.69
N ALA A 87 -10.09 7.04 5.14
CA ALA A 87 -8.93 7.92 5.16
C ALA A 87 -7.97 7.62 4.00
N VAL A 88 -7.03 8.55 3.77
CA VAL A 88 -5.87 8.38 2.88
C VAL A 88 -4.58 8.47 3.71
N ILE A 89 -3.74 7.44 3.64
CA ILE A 89 -2.39 7.45 4.19
C ILE A 89 -1.42 7.84 3.06
N HIS A 90 -0.71 8.95 3.24
CA HIS A 90 0.30 9.45 2.30
C HIS A 90 1.66 8.87 2.67
N ALA A 91 2.10 7.83 1.97
CA ALA A 91 3.38 7.18 2.18
C ALA A 91 4.46 7.83 1.31
N VAL A 92 5.51 8.36 1.95
CA VAL A 92 6.61 9.00 1.23
C VAL A 92 7.69 7.97 0.93
N GLY A 93 7.60 7.38 -0.26
CA GLY A 93 8.59 6.43 -0.75
C GLY A 93 9.83 7.12 -1.33
N PRO A 94 10.95 6.38 -1.51
CA PRO A 94 12.19 6.89 -2.07
C PRO A 94 12.13 7.11 -3.57
N ARG A 95 13.01 7.99 -4.07
CA ARG A 95 13.41 8.04 -5.49
C ARG A 95 14.62 7.16 -5.71
N MET A 96 14.72 6.50 -6.86
CA MET A 96 15.94 5.79 -7.23
C MET A 96 17.12 6.75 -7.36
N GLY A 97 18.27 6.32 -6.83
CA GLY A 97 19.51 7.09 -6.81
C GLY A 97 19.73 7.99 -5.60
N GLU A 98 18.82 8.02 -4.62
CA GLU A 98 19.00 8.82 -3.39
C GLU A 98 19.66 8.05 -2.23
N GLY A 99 19.93 6.76 -2.41
CA GLY A 99 20.60 5.89 -1.45
C GLY A 99 19.67 5.27 -0.40
N ASN A 100 19.96 4.02 -0.01
CA ASN A 100 19.20 3.24 0.96
C ASN A 100 17.71 3.07 0.60
N GLU A 101 17.39 3.00 -0.69
CA GLU A 101 16.03 3.04 -1.18
C GLU A 101 15.18 1.89 -0.66
N ASP A 102 15.71 0.66 -0.61
CA ASP A 102 14.99 -0.49 -0.07
C ASP A 102 14.57 -0.28 1.37
N MET A 103 15.49 0.21 2.21
CA MET A 103 15.22 0.48 3.62
C MET A 103 14.18 1.60 3.79
N LYS A 104 14.27 2.65 2.99
CA LYS A 104 13.31 3.76 2.99
C LYS A 104 11.92 3.30 2.55
N LEU A 105 11.83 2.44 1.52
CA LEU A 105 10.56 1.88 1.08
C LEU A 105 9.95 0.97 2.14
N ARG A 106 10.75 0.07 2.76
CA ARG A 106 10.32 -0.76 3.89
C ARG A 106 9.76 0.08 5.03
N SER A 107 10.47 1.16 5.38
CA SER A 107 10.04 2.08 6.43
C SER A 107 8.67 2.71 6.14
N ALA A 108 8.46 3.22 4.92
CA ALA A 108 7.17 3.81 4.52
C ALA A 108 6.02 2.80 4.57
N ILE A 109 6.27 1.55 4.16
CA ILE A 109 5.26 0.48 4.20
C ILE A 109 4.91 0.12 5.65
N ARG A 110 5.92 -0.13 6.50
CA ARG A 110 5.71 -0.44 7.92
C ARG A 110 4.98 0.68 8.64
N ALA A 111 5.37 1.94 8.40
CA ALA A 111 4.70 3.10 8.97
C ALA A 111 3.22 3.18 8.54
N SER A 112 2.91 2.84 7.28
CA SER A 112 1.53 2.78 6.78
C SER A 112 0.70 1.72 7.49
N LEU A 113 1.25 0.51 7.63
CA LEU A 113 0.58 -0.62 8.30
C LEU A 113 0.37 -0.35 9.79
N LEU A 114 1.37 0.20 10.47
CA LEU A 114 1.28 0.60 11.88
C LEU A 114 0.21 1.66 12.09
N LEU A 115 0.23 2.73 11.29
CA LEU A 115 -0.75 3.81 11.40
C LEU A 115 -2.18 3.30 11.13
N ALA A 116 -2.35 2.41 10.14
CA ALA A 116 -3.64 1.80 9.86
C ALA A 116 -4.15 0.97 11.04
N SER A 117 -3.28 0.18 11.66
CA SER A 117 -3.60 -0.61 12.87
C SER A 117 -3.94 0.28 14.07
N GLU A 118 -3.15 1.33 14.33
CA GLU A 118 -3.40 2.32 15.40
C GLU A 118 -4.76 3.02 15.23
N ARG A 119 -5.15 3.29 13.98
CA ARG A 119 -6.45 3.88 13.62
C ARG A 119 -7.60 2.88 13.59
N LYS A 120 -7.35 1.61 13.93
CA LYS A 120 -8.34 0.55 13.99
C LYS A 120 -9.00 0.24 12.62
N PHE A 121 -8.26 0.44 11.54
CA PHE A 121 -8.70 0.03 10.20
C PHE A 121 -8.56 -1.49 10.05
N ARG A 122 -9.49 -2.10 9.29
CA ARG A 122 -9.52 -3.53 9.02
C ARG A 122 -8.87 -3.91 7.70
N ASP A 123 -8.91 -3.01 6.73
CA ASP A 123 -8.34 -3.24 5.42
C ASP A 123 -7.62 -1.99 4.88
N ILE A 124 -6.54 -2.25 4.14
CA ILE A 124 -5.67 -1.25 3.54
C ILE A 124 -5.35 -1.63 2.10
N SER A 125 -5.42 -0.66 1.19
CA SER A 125 -5.05 -0.84 -0.23
C SER A 125 -3.82 -0.02 -0.59
N PHE A 126 -2.79 -0.70 -1.10
CA PHE A 126 -1.52 -0.10 -1.52
C PHE A 126 -1.43 0.01 -3.04
N PRO A 127 -0.92 1.13 -3.58
CA PRO A 127 -0.37 1.17 -4.93
C PRO A 127 1.06 0.65 -4.93
N ALA A 128 1.67 0.48 -6.11
CA ALA A 128 3.10 0.20 -6.25
C ALA A 128 3.92 1.46 -5.93
N ILE A 129 4.20 1.69 -4.64
CA ILE A 129 4.89 2.89 -4.13
C ILE A 129 6.25 3.03 -4.80
N SER A 130 6.58 4.25 -5.23
CA SER A 130 7.83 4.63 -5.89
C SER A 130 8.11 4.02 -7.28
N SER A 131 7.34 3.05 -7.76
CA SER A 131 7.61 2.35 -9.03
C SER A 131 7.21 3.12 -10.29
N GLY A 132 6.53 4.25 -10.14
CA GLY A 132 6.19 5.15 -11.24
C GLY A 132 7.28 6.20 -11.50
N ILE A 133 6.95 7.48 -11.35
CA ILE A 133 7.85 8.63 -11.62
C ILE A 133 9.15 8.57 -10.81
N PHE A 134 9.15 7.94 -9.63
CA PHE A 134 10.33 7.80 -8.78
C PHE A 134 11.29 6.70 -9.25
N GLY A 135 10.92 5.90 -10.24
CA GLY A 135 11.81 4.96 -10.94
C GLY A 135 12.26 3.75 -10.14
N PHE A 136 11.63 3.43 -9.01
CA PHE A 136 11.96 2.23 -8.25
C PHE A 136 11.61 0.97 -9.06
N PRO A 137 12.49 -0.05 -9.16
CA PRO A 137 12.23 -1.27 -9.94
C PRO A 137 10.95 -1.97 -9.49
N LYS A 138 10.10 -2.35 -10.45
CA LYS A 138 8.77 -2.90 -10.19
C LYS A 138 8.80 -4.23 -9.45
N ASP A 139 9.74 -5.10 -9.80
CA ASP A 139 10.00 -6.40 -9.18
C ASP A 139 10.43 -6.25 -7.70
N ARG A 140 11.39 -5.36 -7.43
CA ARG A 140 11.83 -5.04 -6.07
C ARG A 140 10.73 -4.39 -5.25
N CYS A 141 9.94 -3.50 -5.88
CA CYS A 141 8.78 -2.87 -5.25
C CYS A 141 7.76 -3.93 -4.81
N ALA A 142 7.39 -4.85 -5.70
CA ALA A 142 6.47 -5.95 -5.41
C ALA A 142 7.00 -6.82 -4.26
N SER A 143 8.27 -7.23 -4.33
CA SER A 143 8.90 -8.06 -3.31
C SER A 143 8.89 -7.38 -1.94
N ILE A 144 9.30 -6.12 -1.86
CA ILE A 144 9.36 -5.38 -0.59
C ILE A 144 7.95 -5.15 -0.02
N LEU A 145 7.01 -4.66 -0.82
CA LEU A 145 5.63 -4.40 -0.38
C LEU A 145 5.00 -5.66 0.19
N MET A 146 5.11 -6.78 -0.53
CA MET A 146 4.43 -8.01 -0.14
C MET A 146 5.10 -8.69 1.06
N ASN A 147 6.44 -8.73 1.12
CA ASN A 147 7.15 -9.33 2.25
C ASN A 147 6.93 -8.53 3.54
N GLU A 148 6.99 -7.19 3.49
CA GLU A 148 6.72 -6.35 4.67
C GLU A 148 5.27 -6.50 5.15
N SER A 149 4.32 -6.58 4.21
CA SER A 149 2.91 -6.79 4.54
C SER A 149 2.66 -8.16 5.16
N MET A 150 3.25 -9.22 4.59
CA MET A 150 3.14 -10.59 5.13
C MET A 150 3.75 -10.67 6.52
N ASN A 151 4.97 -10.16 6.70
CA ASN A 151 5.64 -10.15 8.00
C ASN A 151 4.83 -9.38 9.05
N PHE A 152 4.23 -8.23 8.66
CA PHE A 152 3.36 -7.46 9.53
C PHE A 152 2.13 -8.27 9.95
N LEU A 153 1.43 -8.88 9.00
CA LEU A 153 0.22 -9.66 9.28
C LEU A 153 0.50 -10.90 10.12
N LEU A 154 1.69 -11.53 9.96
CA LEU A 154 2.09 -12.73 10.70
C LEU A 154 2.65 -12.43 12.10
N SER A 155 3.25 -11.24 12.33
CA SER A 155 3.84 -10.88 13.62
C SER A 155 2.81 -10.53 14.71
N PHE A 156 1.52 -10.45 14.37
CA PHE A 156 0.41 -10.23 15.30
C PHE A 156 -0.30 -11.57 15.61
N GLY A 157 0.26 -12.33 16.49
CA GLY A 157 -0.30 -13.58 17.03
C GLY A 157 0.30 -13.89 18.40
N ASP A 158 1.31 -13.13 18.83
CA ASP A 158 1.98 -13.26 20.11
C ASP A 158 1.63 -12.06 20.99
N ASP A 159 0.79 -12.27 21.93
CA ASP A 159 0.40 -11.60 23.21
C ASP A 159 0.57 -10.07 23.41
N ARG A 160 0.99 -9.25 22.45
CA ARG A 160 1.29 -7.85 22.77
C ARG A 160 0.74 -6.74 21.89
N ARG A 161 0.12 -7.02 20.75
CA ARG A 161 -0.59 -6.00 19.94
C ARG A 161 -1.64 -6.65 19.05
N ASP A 162 -2.89 -6.51 19.41
CA ASP A 162 -4.02 -6.83 18.54
C ASP A 162 -4.06 -5.87 17.34
N SER A 163 -3.46 -6.26 16.22
CA SER A 163 -3.68 -5.53 14.99
C SER A 163 -5.07 -5.79 14.46
N THR A 164 -5.82 -4.73 14.21
CA THR A 164 -7.15 -4.81 13.60
C THR A 164 -7.11 -5.05 12.09
N LEU A 165 -5.92 -4.97 11.45
CA LEU A 165 -5.77 -5.24 10.04
C LEU A 165 -5.99 -6.73 9.74
N GLU A 166 -6.97 -6.99 8.90
CA GLU A 166 -7.35 -8.32 8.41
C GLU A 166 -6.94 -8.52 6.96
N ILE A 167 -6.99 -7.44 6.15
CA ILE A 167 -6.74 -7.51 4.72
C ILE A 167 -5.74 -6.45 4.30
N VAL A 168 -4.68 -6.90 3.63
CA VAL A 168 -3.77 -6.03 2.88
C VAL A 168 -3.94 -6.29 1.39
N GLU A 169 -4.27 -5.26 0.66
CA GLU A 169 -4.54 -5.30 -0.77
C GLU A 169 -3.49 -4.49 -1.54
N PHE A 170 -3.07 -5.01 -2.69
CA PHE A 170 -2.23 -4.31 -3.67
C PHE A 170 -3.08 -4.03 -4.90
N CYS A 171 -3.42 -2.76 -5.13
CA CYS A 171 -4.28 -2.35 -6.23
C CYS A 171 -3.44 -1.74 -7.35
N ILE A 172 -3.30 -2.46 -8.46
CA ILE A 172 -2.39 -2.15 -9.57
C ILE A 172 -3.19 -1.95 -10.85
N THR A 173 -2.90 -0.87 -11.56
CA THR A 173 -3.59 -0.52 -12.80
C THR A 173 -2.84 -1.00 -14.04
N ASP A 174 -1.50 -0.81 -14.11
CA ASP A 174 -0.71 -1.14 -15.29
C ASP A 174 -0.27 -2.59 -15.33
N GLY A 175 -0.24 -3.16 -16.56
CA GLY A 175 0.01 -4.56 -16.80
C GLY A 175 1.40 -5.05 -16.43
N ASP A 176 2.43 -4.22 -16.62
CA ASP A 176 3.82 -4.60 -16.32
C ASP A 176 4.03 -4.72 -14.81
N THR A 177 3.57 -3.74 -14.05
CA THR A 177 3.63 -3.78 -12.58
C THR A 177 2.77 -4.93 -12.04
N LEU A 178 1.58 -5.15 -12.61
CA LEU A 178 0.71 -6.27 -12.22
C LEU A 178 1.39 -7.62 -12.40
N LYS A 179 2.14 -7.79 -13.50
CA LYS A 179 2.91 -9.01 -13.78
C LYS A 179 3.95 -9.29 -12.69
N GLU A 180 4.70 -8.27 -12.25
CA GLU A 180 5.71 -8.43 -11.19
C GLU A 180 5.06 -8.78 -9.84
N PHE A 181 3.95 -8.13 -9.48
CA PHE A 181 3.20 -8.48 -8.28
C PHE A 181 2.64 -9.91 -8.34
N ARG A 182 2.13 -10.34 -9.49
CA ARG A 182 1.62 -11.70 -9.69
C ARG A 182 2.74 -12.75 -9.56
N SER A 183 3.92 -12.47 -10.11
CA SER A 183 5.09 -13.31 -9.95
C SER A 183 5.45 -13.48 -8.47
N GLN A 184 5.49 -12.39 -7.72
CA GLN A 184 5.80 -12.41 -6.29
C GLN A 184 4.73 -13.14 -5.46
N PHE A 185 3.44 -13.04 -5.81
CA PHE A 185 2.39 -13.86 -5.19
C PHE A 185 2.65 -15.35 -5.38
N GLY A 186 3.13 -15.76 -6.56
CA GLY A 186 3.53 -17.15 -6.83
C GLY A 186 4.67 -17.61 -5.93
N VAL A 187 5.68 -16.77 -5.73
CA VAL A 187 6.80 -17.08 -4.81
C VAL A 187 6.30 -17.29 -3.40
N LEU A 188 5.51 -16.35 -2.85
CA LEU A 188 5.00 -16.43 -1.48
C LEU A 188 4.09 -17.63 -1.25
N LYS A 189 3.23 -17.98 -2.23
CA LYS A 189 2.40 -19.19 -2.15
C LYS A 189 3.24 -20.46 -2.01
N ASN A 190 4.33 -20.58 -2.79
CA ASN A 190 5.22 -21.72 -2.72
C ASN A 190 5.96 -21.78 -1.37
N GLU A 191 6.42 -20.68 -0.84
CA GLU A 191 7.08 -20.60 0.48
C GLU A 191 6.14 -21.05 1.60
N LEU A 192 4.91 -20.55 1.64
CA LEU A 192 3.90 -20.93 2.63
C LEU A 192 3.54 -22.41 2.55
N THR A 193 3.44 -22.99 1.33
CA THR A 193 3.14 -24.40 1.14
C THR A 193 4.27 -25.29 1.66
N ASN A 194 5.53 -24.87 1.48
CA ASN A 194 6.70 -25.62 1.93
C ASN A 194 6.89 -25.55 3.46
N THR A 195 6.49 -24.44 4.08
CA THR A 195 6.56 -24.26 5.55
C THR A 195 5.52 -25.14 6.27
N ASN A 196 4.35 -25.35 5.68
CA ASN A 196 3.29 -26.20 6.26
C ASN A 196 3.55 -27.72 6.12
N ARG A 197 4.63 -28.14 5.42
CA ARG A 197 5.00 -29.56 5.24
C ARG A 197 6.11 -30.01 6.20
N LYS A 198 6.60 -29.13 7.05
CA LYS A 198 7.58 -29.44 8.11
C LYS A 198 6.91 -29.42 9.48
#